data_d7c3a0e2b49ea9600e142eb11982c80d
#
_entry.id   d7c3a0e2b49ea9600e142eb11982c80d
#
_cell.length_a   1.000
_cell.length_b   1.000
_cell.length_c   1.000
_cell.angle_alpha   90.00
_cell.angle_beta   90.00
_cell.angle_gamma   90.00
#
_symmetry.space_group_name_H-M   'P 1'
#
loop_
_entity.id
_entity.type
_entity.pdbx_description
1 polymer ?
#
loop_
_entity_poly.entity_id
_entity_poly.type
_entity_poly.pdbx_seq_one_letter_code
_entity_poly.pdbx_strand_id
1 'polypeptide(L)'
;MKLCIFTRFLRQIINKQSKTKIEPMAHLSDIEIAQAKKLEHIIKIAQKLGVDEDDIEMYGKYKAKLPLHLIDDDKVAKNNLVLVTALTPTPAGEGKTTVSIGLTEGLNKIGKQATVVLREPSLGPVFGIKGGAAGGGYSQVVPMEDINLHFTGDFNAVEKANNLLSALIDNNIQNKTNNLNIDPRTILWKRVIDMNDRALRDITIGLGGTANGVPRQDGFNITPASEVMAILCMATDFDNLKKRLGDIFIGFTYQNEPVFARDLKAENAMAILLKDAVKPNLVQTLEENPAIIHGGPFANIAQGTNTILATKMGLTLSNYVVTEAGFGADLGAEKFLNIKSAFAKLNPKCVVLVATIRALRHHGGVQKEAYNTPNLDAVSDGFKNLEKHIENIRKFNIEPVVAINSFISDSDEEVNFVIEKCNSLGVHAVLSEGWAKGGEGTKELAKAVVDIVENKATQYKPLYDWKSPVTEKIETIAKEVYGAENVEYSKQAQLNLRRINRLGFNDFAICMAKTQKSFSDNEQLIGRPEGFTVTVREIEIAAGAQFLIPILGKMMRMPGLPESPASEGMTIDKNGVISGLS
;
A
#
# COMPACT_ATOMS: atom_id res chain seq x y z
N MET A 1 54.76 -40.94 38.46
CA MET A 1 53.99 -41.36 37.25
C MET A 1 52.47 -41.22 37.37
N LYS A 2 51.90 -41.08 38.59
CA LYS A 2 50.45 -40.88 38.77
C LYS A 2 49.96 -39.42 38.65
N LEU A 3 50.83 -38.42 38.78
CA LEU A 3 50.44 -36.99 38.75
C LEU A 3 50.30 -36.42 37.30
N CYS A 4 50.96 -37.05 36.33
CA CYS A 4 50.93 -36.61 34.93
C CYS A 4 49.66 -37.06 34.16
N ILE A 5 49.01 -38.12 34.63
CA ILE A 5 47.80 -38.65 33.99
C ILE A 5 46.56 -37.82 34.41
N PHE A 6 46.53 -37.31 35.64
CA PHE A 6 45.42 -36.53 36.19
C PHE A 6 45.35 -35.12 35.55
N THR A 7 46.49 -34.51 35.25
CA THR A 7 46.58 -33.22 34.58
C THR A 7 46.18 -33.29 33.09
N ARG A 8 46.39 -34.45 32.46
CA ARG A 8 45.98 -34.66 31.06
C ARG A 8 44.45 -34.91 30.95
N PHE A 9 43.89 -35.58 31.97
CA PHE A 9 42.43 -35.83 32.04
C PHE A 9 41.64 -34.57 32.35
N LEU A 10 42.13 -33.70 33.23
CA LEU A 10 41.53 -32.41 33.54
C LEU A 10 41.63 -31.43 32.33
N ARG A 11 42.71 -31.44 31.56
CA ARG A 11 42.78 -30.66 30.32
C ARG A 11 41.84 -31.15 29.22
N GLN A 12 41.56 -32.44 29.14
CA GLN A 12 40.55 -32.97 28.21
C GLN A 12 39.11 -32.65 28.62
N ILE A 13 38.80 -32.60 29.93
CA ILE A 13 37.49 -32.20 30.43
C ILE A 13 37.26 -30.70 30.25
N ILE A 14 38.28 -29.86 30.54
CA ILE A 14 38.20 -28.39 30.33
C ILE A 14 38.11 -28.04 28.86
N ASN A 15 38.81 -28.75 27.94
CA ASN A 15 38.69 -28.54 26.50
C ASN A 15 37.39 -29.11 25.89
N LYS A 16 36.65 -29.97 26.59
CA LYS A 16 35.34 -30.46 26.16
C LYS A 16 34.19 -29.53 26.59
N GLN A 17 34.40 -28.71 27.64
CA GLN A 17 33.38 -27.75 28.10
C GLN A 17 33.46 -26.39 27.42
N SER A 18 34.51 -26.09 26.62
CA SER A 18 34.66 -24.79 25.94
C SER A 18 34.30 -24.80 24.47
N LYS A 19 33.56 -25.77 23.97
CA LYS A 19 33.05 -25.85 22.59
C LYS A 19 31.56 -26.19 22.52
N THR A 20 30.76 -25.75 23.45
CA THR A 20 29.38 -25.48 23.12
C THR A 20 29.39 -24.16 22.36
N LYS A 21 29.52 -24.21 21.04
CA LYS A 21 28.99 -23.15 20.17
C LYS A 21 27.55 -23.02 20.61
N ILE A 22 27.20 -21.89 21.23
CA ILE A 22 25.84 -21.41 21.26
C ILE A 22 25.55 -21.15 19.77
N GLU A 23 24.90 -22.13 19.11
CA GLU A 23 24.26 -21.87 17.84
C GLU A 23 23.29 -20.73 18.12
N PRO A 24 23.32 -19.63 17.36
CA PRO A 24 22.30 -18.61 17.50
C PRO A 24 20.98 -19.35 17.36
N MET A 25 20.05 -19.17 18.31
CA MET A 25 18.69 -19.69 18.18
C MET A 25 18.22 -19.26 16.80
N ALA A 26 17.94 -20.24 15.93
CA ALA A 26 17.42 -19.98 14.62
C ALA A 26 16.11 -19.20 14.82
N HIS A 27 16.11 -17.91 14.40
CA HIS A 27 14.87 -17.14 14.40
C HIS A 27 13.92 -17.82 13.43
N LEU A 28 12.71 -18.17 13.91
CA LEU A 28 11.65 -18.69 13.04
C LEU A 28 11.38 -17.67 11.93
N SER A 29 11.17 -18.15 10.73
CA SER A 29 10.71 -17.32 9.62
C SER A 29 9.27 -16.82 9.85
N ASP A 30 8.86 -15.78 9.15
CA ASP A 30 7.53 -15.21 9.30
C ASP A 30 6.42 -16.24 9.06
N ILE A 31 6.58 -17.12 8.05
CA ILE A 31 5.62 -18.21 7.80
C ILE A 31 5.61 -19.27 8.90
N GLU A 32 6.76 -19.63 9.46
CA GLU A 32 6.83 -20.58 10.57
C GLU A 32 6.15 -20.03 11.83
N ILE A 33 6.30 -18.73 12.12
CA ILE A 33 5.60 -18.05 13.22
C ILE A 33 4.08 -18.11 12.97
N ALA A 34 3.63 -17.80 11.75
CA ALA A 34 2.22 -17.82 11.39
C ALA A 34 1.61 -19.23 11.48
N GLN A 35 2.31 -20.25 10.97
CA GLN A 35 1.88 -21.66 11.00
C GLN A 35 1.84 -22.25 12.41
N ALA A 36 2.73 -21.80 13.31
CA ALA A 36 2.73 -22.24 14.71
C ALA A 36 1.52 -21.72 15.51
N LYS A 37 0.83 -20.67 15.04
CA LYS A 37 -0.32 -20.09 15.72
C LYS A 37 -1.57 -20.94 15.51
N LYS A 38 -2.21 -21.34 16.61
CA LYS A 38 -3.58 -21.88 16.56
C LYS A 38 -4.55 -20.71 16.38
N LEU A 39 -5.22 -20.66 15.23
CA LEU A 39 -6.16 -19.58 14.89
C LEU A 39 -7.48 -19.73 15.63
N GLU A 40 -8.07 -18.61 16.05
CA GLU A 40 -9.45 -18.55 16.52
C GLU A 40 -10.43 -18.61 15.33
N HIS A 41 -11.61 -19.16 15.58
CA HIS A 41 -12.68 -19.19 14.57
C HIS A 41 -13.15 -17.78 14.26
N ILE A 42 -13.40 -17.49 12.97
CA ILE A 42 -13.71 -16.12 12.51
C ILE A 42 -14.95 -15.51 13.18
N ILE A 43 -15.91 -16.36 13.57
CA ILE A 43 -17.11 -15.94 14.35
C ILE A 43 -16.70 -15.25 15.65
N LYS A 44 -15.71 -15.79 16.38
CA LYS A 44 -15.24 -15.17 17.62
C LYS A 44 -14.55 -13.84 17.39
N ILE A 45 -13.87 -13.69 16.25
CA ILE A 45 -13.26 -12.43 15.86
C ILE A 45 -14.35 -11.39 15.51
N ALA A 46 -15.39 -11.81 14.78
CA ALA A 46 -16.55 -10.96 14.48
C ALA A 46 -17.25 -10.50 15.78
N GLN A 47 -17.45 -11.41 16.75
CA GLN A 47 -18.05 -11.09 18.06
C GLN A 47 -17.25 -10.04 18.84
N LYS A 48 -15.89 -9.98 18.71
CA LYS A 48 -15.09 -8.91 19.31
C LYS A 48 -15.42 -7.52 18.72
N LEU A 49 -15.97 -7.48 17.51
CA LEU A 49 -16.45 -6.28 16.84
C LEU A 49 -17.94 -6.01 17.09
N GLY A 50 -18.62 -6.86 17.85
CA GLY A 50 -20.08 -6.78 18.06
C GLY A 50 -20.88 -7.16 16.82
N VAL A 51 -20.32 -7.98 15.93
CA VAL A 51 -20.98 -8.51 14.73
C VAL A 51 -21.39 -9.95 14.97
N ASP A 52 -22.65 -10.27 14.73
CA ASP A 52 -23.19 -11.60 14.90
C ASP A 52 -22.82 -12.54 13.74
N GLU A 53 -22.95 -13.86 13.98
CA GLU A 53 -22.61 -14.88 12.98
C GLU A 53 -23.47 -14.75 11.71
N ASP A 54 -24.76 -14.40 11.87
CA ASP A 54 -25.70 -14.22 10.77
C ASP A 54 -25.40 -12.98 9.91
N ASP A 55 -24.59 -12.03 10.43
CA ASP A 55 -24.19 -10.80 9.75
C ASP A 55 -22.86 -10.93 9.01
N ILE A 56 -22.24 -12.11 8.94
CA ILE A 56 -21.01 -12.35 8.20
C ILE A 56 -21.15 -13.44 7.15
N GLU A 57 -20.43 -13.30 6.04
CA GLU A 57 -20.34 -14.34 5.01
C GLU A 57 -19.03 -15.10 5.16
N MET A 58 -19.05 -16.31 5.75
CA MET A 58 -17.84 -17.08 6.01
C MET A 58 -17.19 -17.62 4.74
N TYR A 59 -15.87 -17.44 4.64
CA TYR A 59 -14.98 -18.05 3.66
C TYR A 59 -14.07 -19.08 4.34
N GLY A 60 -14.64 -20.20 4.75
CA GLY A 60 -14.00 -21.19 5.61
C GLY A 60 -14.01 -20.77 7.09
N LYS A 61 -13.06 -21.31 7.90
CA LYS A 61 -13.07 -21.15 9.36
C LYS A 61 -12.47 -19.83 9.85
N TYR A 62 -11.61 -19.21 9.05
CA TYR A 62 -10.70 -18.15 9.53
C TYR A 62 -10.81 -16.85 8.74
N LYS A 63 -11.72 -16.78 7.78
CA LYS A 63 -11.97 -15.62 6.93
C LYS A 63 -13.47 -15.39 6.77
N ALA A 64 -13.89 -14.14 6.65
CA ALA A 64 -15.28 -13.79 6.31
C ALA A 64 -15.35 -12.49 5.51
N LYS A 65 -16.41 -12.29 4.75
CA LYS A 65 -16.81 -11.01 4.19
C LYS A 65 -17.70 -10.26 5.16
N LEU A 66 -17.53 -8.93 5.24
CA LEU A 66 -18.36 -8.02 6.02
C LEU A 66 -19.35 -7.32 5.07
N PRO A 67 -20.66 -7.56 5.19
CA PRO A 67 -21.68 -6.92 4.37
C PRO A 67 -21.73 -5.41 4.56
N LEU A 68 -21.98 -4.67 3.48
CA LEU A 68 -21.89 -3.21 3.46
C LEU A 68 -22.95 -2.51 4.33
N HIS A 69 -24.09 -3.18 4.62
CA HIS A 69 -25.15 -2.62 5.47
C HIS A 69 -24.72 -2.40 6.93
N LEU A 70 -23.59 -2.99 7.36
CA LEU A 70 -23.00 -2.77 8.68
C LEU A 70 -22.40 -1.36 8.82
N ILE A 71 -22.10 -0.66 7.72
CA ILE A 71 -21.47 0.66 7.76
C ILE A 71 -22.43 1.71 8.33
N ASP A 72 -21.98 2.42 9.36
CA ASP A 72 -22.69 3.49 10.05
C ASP A 72 -21.85 4.77 10.01
N ASP A 73 -22.26 5.73 9.17
CA ASP A 73 -21.53 6.98 8.96
C ASP A 73 -21.47 7.87 10.21
N ASP A 74 -22.41 7.76 11.16
CA ASP A 74 -22.36 8.49 12.43
C ASP A 74 -21.23 7.97 13.33
N LYS A 75 -21.01 6.66 13.34
CA LYS A 75 -19.87 6.05 14.04
C LYS A 75 -18.56 6.37 13.32
N VAL A 76 -18.52 6.33 11.99
CA VAL A 76 -17.36 6.73 11.18
C VAL A 76 -16.89 8.15 11.55
N ALA A 77 -17.81 9.09 11.73
CA ALA A 77 -17.50 10.48 12.07
C ALA A 77 -16.93 10.65 13.50
N LYS A 78 -17.30 9.77 14.43
CA LYS A 78 -16.92 9.85 15.85
C LYS A 78 -15.61 9.15 16.17
N ASN A 79 -15.32 8.02 15.50
CA ASN A 79 -14.21 7.15 15.83
C ASN A 79 -12.87 7.64 15.26
N ASN A 80 -11.79 7.06 15.74
CA ASN A 80 -10.45 7.60 15.57
C ASN A 80 -9.70 6.87 14.45
N LEU A 81 -9.33 7.59 13.42
CA LEU A 81 -8.53 7.10 12.30
C LEU A 81 -7.06 7.49 12.48
N VAL A 82 -6.18 6.50 12.50
CA VAL A 82 -4.72 6.64 12.58
C VAL A 82 -4.10 6.13 11.29
N LEU A 83 -3.33 6.99 10.61
CA LEU A 83 -2.63 6.64 9.39
C LEU A 83 -1.17 6.28 9.70
N VAL A 84 -0.71 5.12 9.27
CA VAL A 84 0.71 4.74 9.30
C VAL A 84 1.33 4.94 7.92
N THR A 85 2.42 5.67 7.88
CA THR A 85 3.23 5.92 6.69
C THR A 85 4.71 5.81 7.04
N ALA A 86 5.63 6.18 6.15
CA ALA A 86 7.05 6.14 6.43
C ALA A 86 7.77 7.34 5.82
N LEU A 87 9.01 7.56 6.25
CA LEU A 87 9.97 8.37 5.52
C LEU A 87 10.22 7.78 4.12
N THR A 88 11.01 8.43 3.27
CA THR A 88 11.37 7.92 1.93
C THR A 88 11.99 6.52 2.05
N PRO A 89 11.37 5.46 1.45
CA PRO A 89 11.78 4.08 1.74
C PRO A 89 13.07 3.68 1.03
N THR A 90 13.81 2.79 1.67
CA THR A 90 14.90 2.03 1.06
C THR A 90 14.37 0.83 0.25
N PRO A 91 15.19 0.19 -0.59
CA PRO A 91 14.81 -1.04 -1.28
C PRO A 91 14.36 -2.18 -0.36
N ALA A 92 14.82 -2.20 0.90
CA ALA A 92 14.47 -3.22 1.88
C ALA A 92 13.10 -3.00 2.56
N GLY A 93 12.49 -1.81 2.35
CA GLY A 93 11.25 -1.42 3.03
C GLY A 93 11.47 -0.97 4.49
N GLU A 94 10.45 -0.32 5.07
CA GLU A 94 10.55 0.30 6.41
C GLU A 94 9.65 -0.36 7.46
N GLY A 95 8.93 -1.44 7.10
CA GLY A 95 8.11 -2.21 8.02
C GLY A 95 6.78 -1.54 8.41
N LYS A 96 6.19 -0.72 7.54
CA LYS A 96 4.90 -0.05 7.82
C LYS A 96 3.80 -1.01 8.26
N THR A 97 3.62 -2.12 7.54
CA THR A 97 2.58 -3.11 7.82
C THR A 97 2.80 -3.75 9.19
N THR A 98 4.04 -4.12 9.52
CA THR A 98 4.42 -4.64 10.85
C THR A 98 4.11 -3.63 11.96
N VAL A 99 4.47 -2.34 11.74
CA VAL A 99 4.16 -1.27 12.70
C VAL A 99 2.66 -1.03 12.81
N SER A 100 1.89 -1.11 11.72
CA SER A 100 0.42 -0.94 11.75
C SER A 100 -0.26 -2.04 12.56
N ILE A 101 0.15 -3.29 12.34
CA ILE A 101 -0.38 -4.44 13.07
C ILE A 101 0.05 -4.36 14.55
N GLY A 102 1.34 -4.17 14.81
CA GLY A 102 1.85 -4.04 16.17
C GLY A 102 1.21 -2.91 16.95
N LEU A 103 1.03 -1.73 16.33
CA LEU A 103 0.32 -0.61 16.96
C LEU A 103 -1.12 -0.97 17.32
N THR A 104 -1.83 -1.69 16.44
CA THR A 104 -3.19 -2.17 16.72
C THR A 104 -3.20 -3.13 17.91
N GLU A 105 -2.26 -4.05 17.96
CA GLU A 105 -2.08 -4.98 19.09
C GLU A 105 -1.73 -4.20 20.37
N GLY A 106 -0.83 -3.23 20.30
CA GLY A 106 -0.47 -2.36 21.42
C GLY A 106 -1.65 -1.54 21.96
N LEU A 107 -2.48 -0.98 21.06
CA LEU A 107 -3.71 -0.27 21.43
C LEU A 107 -4.68 -1.19 22.18
N ASN A 108 -4.90 -2.41 21.69
CA ASN A 108 -5.75 -3.39 22.37
C ASN A 108 -5.16 -3.79 23.75
N LYS A 109 -3.83 -3.94 23.88
CA LYS A 109 -3.17 -4.24 25.16
C LYS A 109 -3.31 -3.13 26.21
N ILE A 110 -3.45 -1.89 25.80
CA ILE A 110 -3.72 -0.77 26.73
C ILE A 110 -5.22 -0.47 26.90
N GLY A 111 -6.09 -1.40 26.46
CA GLY A 111 -7.54 -1.35 26.67
C GLY A 111 -8.32 -0.49 25.68
N LYS A 112 -7.73 -0.11 24.54
CA LYS A 112 -8.44 0.55 23.43
C LYS A 112 -8.97 -0.50 22.46
N GLN A 113 -10.22 -0.36 22.01
CA GLN A 113 -10.79 -1.23 20.98
C GLN A 113 -10.27 -0.79 19.60
N ALA A 114 -9.31 -1.50 19.04
CA ALA A 114 -8.65 -1.14 17.82
C ALA A 114 -8.71 -2.26 16.77
N THR A 115 -8.87 -1.88 15.49
CA THR A 115 -8.84 -2.75 14.32
C THR A 115 -7.83 -2.21 13.30
N VAL A 116 -7.00 -3.09 12.74
CA VAL A 116 -6.12 -2.75 11.62
C VAL A 116 -6.85 -2.93 10.29
N VAL A 117 -6.67 -1.98 9.37
CA VAL A 117 -7.26 -2.04 8.03
C VAL A 117 -6.14 -1.92 6.98
N LEU A 118 -5.91 -3.00 6.24
CA LEU A 118 -4.77 -3.18 5.35
C LEU A 118 -5.18 -3.36 3.89
N ARG A 119 -4.19 -3.27 3.00
CA ARG A 119 -4.36 -3.68 1.60
C ARG A 119 -4.18 -5.18 1.45
N GLU A 120 -4.89 -5.73 0.47
CA GLU A 120 -4.67 -7.09 0.00
C GLU A 120 -3.38 -7.14 -0.85
N PRO A 121 -2.49 -8.14 -0.66
CA PRO A 121 -1.28 -8.29 -1.47
C PRO A 121 -1.61 -8.80 -2.87
N SER A 122 -0.77 -8.43 -3.85
CA SER A 122 -0.80 -8.91 -5.23
C SER A 122 0.20 -10.04 -5.40
N LEU A 123 -0.16 -11.07 -6.18
CA LEU A 123 0.68 -12.24 -6.44
C LEU A 123 2.01 -11.88 -7.09
N GLY A 124 2.03 -10.91 -8.00
CA GLY A 124 3.26 -10.52 -8.69
C GLY A 124 4.38 -10.11 -7.72
N PRO A 125 4.17 -9.18 -6.78
CA PRO A 125 5.13 -8.87 -5.72
C PRO A 125 5.47 -10.06 -4.81
N VAL A 126 4.50 -10.88 -4.43
CA VAL A 126 4.70 -12.05 -3.56
C VAL A 126 5.67 -13.05 -4.20
N PHE A 127 5.48 -13.37 -5.47
CA PHE A 127 6.35 -14.29 -6.21
C PHE A 127 7.60 -13.60 -6.79
N GLY A 128 7.69 -12.26 -6.72
CA GLY A 128 8.79 -11.44 -7.24
C GLY A 128 9.88 -11.11 -6.24
N ILE A 129 9.98 -9.82 -5.87
CA ILE A 129 11.05 -9.28 -5.00
C ILE A 129 10.58 -9.06 -3.57
N LYS A 130 9.29 -8.69 -3.38
CA LYS A 130 8.74 -8.37 -2.07
C LYS A 130 7.99 -9.57 -1.55
N GLY A 131 8.19 -9.89 -0.28
CA GLY A 131 7.29 -10.73 0.47
C GLY A 131 5.87 -10.18 0.50
N GLY A 132 4.94 -10.94 1.04
CA GLY A 132 3.53 -10.58 1.17
C GLY A 132 3.29 -9.35 2.04
N ALA A 133 2.03 -8.93 2.14
CA ALA A 133 1.60 -7.79 2.95
C ALA A 133 1.01 -8.23 4.30
N ALA A 134 1.38 -9.40 4.81
CA ALA A 134 0.83 -9.94 6.06
C ALA A 134 1.52 -9.42 7.34
N GLY A 135 2.51 -8.53 7.23
CA GLY A 135 3.35 -8.10 8.34
C GLY A 135 4.59 -8.97 8.49
N GLY A 136 5.22 -8.98 9.67
CA GLY A 136 6.41 -9.79 9.93
C GLY A 136 6.68 -9.99 11.41
N GLY A 137 7.48 -11.01 11.77
CA GLY A 137 7.74 -11.40 13.15
C GLY A 137 6.45 -11.72 13.91
N TYR A 138 6.32 -11.16 15.09
CA TYR A 138 5.12 -11.34 15.93
C TYR A 138 4.00 -10.32 15.64
N SER A 139 4.17 -9.42 14.69
CA SER A 139 3.12 -8.49 14.21
C SER A 139 2.67 -8.90 12.81
N GLN A 140 1.81 -9.90 12.72
CA GLN A 140 1.27 -10.44 11.48
C GLN A 140 -0.25 -10.58 11.51
N VAL A 141 -0.88 -10.52 10.32
CA VAL A 141 -2.25 -10.97 10.07
C VAL A 141 -2.26 -12.39 9.55
N VAL A 142 -3.22 -13.18 10.00
CA VAL A 142 -3.33 -14.62 9.70
C VAL A 142 -4.77 -15.00 9.30
N PRO A 143 -4.95 -15.98 8.42
CA PRO A 143 -3.98 -16.96 7.88
C PRO A 143 -3.09 -16.35 6.79
N MET A 144 -1.77 -16.34 7.01
CA MET A 144 -0.79 -15.67 6.14
C MET A 144 -0.78 -16.23 4.71
N GLU A 145 -0.82 -17.57 4.58
CA GLU A 145 -0.80 -18.25 3.28
C GLU A 145 -2.00 -17.83 2.42
N ASP A 146 -3.20 -17.89 2.98
CA ASP A 146 -4.42 -17.52 2.27
C ASP A 146 -4.38 -16.05 1.82
N ILE A 147 -3.94 -15.15 2.72
CA ILE A 147 -3.87 -13.71 2.45
C ILE A 147 -2.90 -13.41 1.30
N ASN A 148 -1.74 -14.08 1.27
CA ASN A 148 -0.69 -13.83 0.28
C ASN A 148 -0.94 -14.55 -1.07
N LEU A 149 -1.90 -15.46 -1.16
CA LEU A 149 -2.22 -16.20 -2.38
C LEU A 149 -3.56 -15.75 -2.97
N HIS A 150 -4.58 -16.59 -2.94
CA HIS A 150 -5.87 -16.27 -3.60
C HIS A 150 -6.91 -15.65 -2.67
N PHE A 151 -6.64 -15.60 -1.39
CA PHE A 151 -7.43 -15.02 -0.31
C PHE A 151 -8.94 -15.34 -0.37
N THR A 152 -9.76 -14.40 -0.87
CA THR A 152 -11.20 -14.55 -1.11
C THR A 152 -11.58 -14.34 -2.58
N GLY A 153 -10.60 -14.12 -3.45
CA GLY A 153 -10.79 -13.98 -4.89
C GLY A 153 -11.01 -12.56 -5.41
N ASP A 154 -10.79 -11.52 -4.59
CA ASP A 154 -11.06 -10.13 -4.97
C ASP A 154 -10.20 -9.66 -6.14
N PHE A 155 -8.91 -10.01 -6.15
CA PHE A 155 -8.02 -9.72 -7.30
C PHE A 155 -8.47 -10.40 -8.58
N ASN A 156 -8.92 -11.67 -8.50
CA ASN A 156 -9.50 -12.37 -9.63
C ASN A 156 -10.75 -11.68 -10.18
N ALA A 157 -11.62 -11.22 -9.30
CA ALA A 157 -12.83 -10.48 -9.69
C ALA A 157 -12.49 -9.17 -10.41
N VAL A 158 -11.52 -8.40 -9.89
CA VAL A 158 -11.00 -7.17 -10.52
C VAL A 158 -10.41 -7.47 -11.90
N GLU A 159 -9.58 -8.52 -12.02
CA GLU A 159 -8.98 -8.96 -13.28
C GLU A 159 -10.05 -9.31 -14.30
N LYS A 160 -11.05 -10.11 -13.93
CA LYS A 160 -12.12 -10.52 -14.84
C LYS A 160 -13.01 -9.35 -15.25
N ALA A 161 -13.33 -8.42 -14.33
CA ALA A 161 -14.10 -7.22 -14.67
C ALA A 161 -13.33 -6.31 -15.65
N ASN A 162 -12.03 -6.10 -15.43
CA ASN A 162 -11.17 -5.34 -16.35
C ASN A 162 -11.10 -5.99 -17.73
N ASN A 163 -10.88 -7.31 -17.79
CA ASN A 163 -10.70 -8.02 -19.05
C ASN A 163 -12.02 -8.23 -19.80
N LEU A 164 -13.17 -8.26 -19.09
CA LEU A 164 -14.48 -8.21 -19.73
C LEU A 164 -14.66 -6.92 -20.54
N LEU A 165 -14.29 -5.76 -19.97
CA LEU A 165 -14.35 -4.49 -20.71
C LEU A 165 -13.44 -4.53 -21.95
N SER A 166 -12.22 -5.09 -21.84
CA SER A 166 -11.32 -5.27 -22.99
C SER A 166 -11.97 -6.11 -24.09
N ALA A 167 -12.64 -7.22 -23.72
CA ALA A 167 -13.34 -8.08 -24.67
C ALA A 167 -14.55 -7.39 -25.32
N LEU A 168 -15.30 -6.58 -24.55
CA LEU A 168 -16.43 -5.81 -25.08
C LEU A 168 -15.97 -4.73 -26.07
N ILE A 169 -14.83 -4.07 -25.82
CA ILE A 169 -14.22 -3.11 -26.74
C ILE A 169 -13.89 -3.80 -28.07
N ASP A 170 -13.16 -4.92 -28.03
CA ASP A 170 -12.76 -5.63 -29.25
C ASP A 170 -13.96 -6.23 -29.99
N ASN A 171 -14.96 -6.74 -29.27
CA ASN A 171 -16.22 -7.19 -29.87
C ASN A 171 -16.98 -6.04 -30.54
N ASN A 172 -17.02 -4.84 -29.95
CA ASN A 172 -17.66 -3.67 -30.54
C ASN A 172 -16.97 -3.25 -31.83
N ILE A 173 -15.64 -3.19 -31.86
CA ILE A 173 -14.85 -2.85 -33.07
C ILE A 173 -15.08 -3.86 -34.20
N GLN A 174 -15.23 -5.14 -33.87
CA GLN A 174 -15.46 -6.22 -34.83
C GLN A 174 -16.90 -6.23 -35.38
N ASN A 175 -17.86 -5.68 -34.65
CA ASN A 175 -19.27 -5.69 -35.01
C ASN A 175 -19.54 -4.73 -36.18
N LYS A 176 -20.24 -5.22 -37.21
CA LYS A 176 -20.51 -4.45 -38.44
C LYS A 176 -21.79 -3.61 -38.38
N THR A 177 -22.74 -4.00 -37.55
CA THR A 177 -24.10 -3.41 -37.55
C THR A 177 -24.42 -2.59 -36.31
N ASN A 178 -23.76 -2.86 -35.20
CA ASN A 178 -24.02 -2.22 -33.92
C ASN A 178 -22.70 -1.86 -33.24
N ASN A 179 -21.89 -1.00 -33.85
CA ASN A 179 -20.64 -0.52 -33.30
C ASN A 179 -20.69 0.98 -33.02
N LEU A 180 -19.84 1.41 -32.09
CA LEU A 180 -19.70 2.81 -31.69
C LEU A 180 -18.72 3.59 -32.59
N ASN A 181 -18.22 2.96 -33.67
CA ASN A 181 -17.24 3.55 -34.58
C ASN A 181 -15.93 3.98 -33.85
N ILE A 182 -15.48 3.19 -32.88
CA ILE A 182 -14.26 3.44 -32.10
C ILE A 182 -13.05 3.38 -33.03
N ASP A 183 -12.17 4.40 -32.96
CA ASP A 183 -10.86 4.35 -33.62
C ASP A 183 -9.91 3.48 -32.81
N PRO A 184 -9.49 2.30 -33.30
CA PRO A 184 -8.63 1.36 -32.57
C PRO A 184 -7.28 1.95 -32.13
N ARG A 185 -6.82 3.02 -32.80
CA ARG A 185 -5.55 3.72 -32.51
C ARG A 185 -5.64 4.62 -31.28
N THR A 186 -6.85 4.92 -30.81
CA THR A 186 -7.10 5.82 -29.68
C THR A 186 -7.40 5.09 -28.37
N ILE A 187 -7.51 3.75 -28.40
CA ILE A 187 -7.85 2.97 -27.23
C ILE A 187 -6.72 3.04 -26.20
N LEU A 188 -7.06 3.49 -24.98
CA LEU A 188 -6.15 3.62 -23.86
C LEU A 188 -6.27 2.42 -22.89
N TRP A 189 -7.35 1.65 -22.98
CA TRP A 189 -7.64 0.54 -22.08
C TRP A 189 -6.76 -0.67 -22.37
N LYS A 190 -6.04 -1.15 -21.33
CA LYS A 190 -5.21 -2.35 -21.37
C LYS A 190 -5.84 -3.51 -20.61
N ARG A 191 -5.46 -4.72 -20.95
CA ARG A 191 -5.74 -5.93 -20.18
C ARG A 191 -4.97 -5.95 -18.87
N VAL A 192 -5.34 -6.83 -17.95
CA VAL A 192 -4.60 -7.03 -16.70
C VAL A 192 -4.41 -8.50 -16.38
N ILE A 193 -3.33 -8.77 -15.64
CA ILE A 193 -3.03 -10.07 -15.04
C ILE A 193 -2.30 -9.83 -13.72
N ASP A 194 -2.61 -10.61 -12.68
CA ASP A 194 -1.97 -10.42 -11.36
C ASP A 194 -0.68 -11.25 -11.25
N MET A 195 0.25 -10.99 -12.17
CA MET A 195 1.59 -11.60 -12.18
C MET A 195 2.60 -10.63 -12.80
N ASN A 196 3.88 -10.74 -12.40
CA ASN A 196 4.98 -9.98 -12.99
C ASN A 196 5.41 -10.64 -14.30
N ASP A 197 5.02 -10.07 -15.45
CA ASP A 197 5.40 -10.57 -16.77
C ASP A 197 5.79 -9.44 -17.73
N ARG A 198 7.10 -9.21 -17.86
CA ARG A 198 7.64 -8.14 -18.72
C ARG A 198 7.36 -8.33 -20.20
N ALA A 199 7.13 -9.58 -20.65
CA ALA A 199 6.86 -9.88 -22.06
C ALA A 199 5.47 -9.40 -22.52
N LEU A 200 4.56 -9.17 -21.56
CA LEU A 200 3.19 -8.73 -21.84
C LEU A 200 3.03 -7.20 -21.87
N ARG A 201 4.09 -6.41 -21.69
CA ARG A 201 4.00 -4.92 -21.68
C ARG A 201 3.43 -4.35 -22.97
N ASP A 202 3.91 -4.89 -24.10
CA ASP A 202 3.50 -4.48 -25.43
C ASP A 202 3.34 -5.73 -26.30
N ILE A 203 2.12 -5.98 -26.76
CA ILE A 203 1.75 -7.14 -27.58
C ILE A 203 0.92 -6.69 -28.77
N THR A 204 0.80 -7.55 -29.77
CA THR A 204 -0.14 -7.39 -30.86
C THR A 204 -1.29 -8.38 -30.70
N ILE A 205 -2.52 -7.89 -30.74
CA ILE A 205 -3.74 -8.70 -30.66
C ILE A 205 -4.51 -8.67 -31.98
N GLY A 206 -5.54 -9.52 -32.11
CA GLY A 206 -6.42 -9.60 -33.28
C GLY A 206 -5.79 -10.23 -34.52
N LEU A 207 -4.67 -10.96 -34.38
CA LEU A 207 -4.03 -11.70 -35.46
C LEU A 207 -4.81 -13.00 -35.81
N GLY A 208 -4.60 -13.51 -37.02
CA GLY A 208 -5.21 -14.78 -37.49
C GLY A 208 -6.41 -14.59 -38.42
N GLY A 209 -6.58 -13.41 -38.97
CA GLY A 209 -7.60 -13.10 -39.99
C GLY A 209 -8.83 -12.41 -39.45
N THR A 210 -9.74 -12.05 -40.34
CA THR A 210 -10.88 -11.15 -40.04
C THR A 210 -11.87 -11.70 -39.01
N ALA A 211 -11.85 -13.00 -38.75
CA ALA A 211 -12.68 -13.62 -37.72
C ALA A 211 -12.16 -13.37 -36.28
N ASN A 212 -10.89 -13.03 -36.12
CA ASN A 212 -10.24 -12.88 -34.82
C ASN A 212 -10.15 -11.45 -34.31
N GLY A 213 -10.64 -10.48 -35.08
CA GLY A 213 -10.66 -9.06 -34.69
C GLY A 213 -9.81 -8.16 -35.57
N VAL A 214 -9.59 -6.94 -35.09
CA VAL A 214 -8.78 -5.93 -35.76
C VAL A 214 -7.39 -5.89 -35.16
N PRO A 215 -6.32 -6.16 -35.95
CA PRO A 215 -4.95 -6.10 -35.45
C PRO A 215 -4.62 -4.72 -34.86
N ARG A 216 -4.19 -4.70 -33.59
CA ARG A 216 -3.75 -3.48 -32.91
C ARG A 216 -2.71 -3.78 -31.84
N GLN A 217 -1.98 -2.75 -31.44
CA GLN A 217 -1.15 -2.83 -30.25
C GLN A 217 -2.05 -2.87 -28.99
N ASP A 218 -1.66 -3.67 -28.02
CA ASP A 218 -2.23 -3.77 -26.69
C ASP A 218 -1.11 -4.07 -25.69
N GLY A 219 -1.46 -4.38 -24.46
CA GLY A 219 -0.54 -4.82 -23.41
C GLY A 219 -1.31 -5.17 -22.15
N PHE A 220 -0.56 -5.68 -21.18
CA PHE A 220 -1.08 -5.97 -19.86
C PHE A 220 -0.47 -5.03 -18.82
N ASN A 221 -1.30 -4.55 -17.90
CA ASN A 221 -0.88 -4.02 -16.61
C ASN A 221 -1.00 -5.11 -15.55
N ILE A 222 -0.29 -4.98 -14.44
CA ILE A 222 -0.56 -5.81 -13.27
C ILE A 222 -1.88 -5.37 -12.61
N THR A 223 -2.66 -6.29 -12.08
CA THR A 223 -4.02 -6.03 -11.57
C THR A 223 -4.12 -4.85 -10.58
N PRO A 224 -3.20 -4.68 -9.59
CA PRO A 224 -3.23 -3.51 -8.69
C PRO A 224 -2.93 -2.16 -9.37
N ALA A 225 -2.46 -2.18 -10.61
CA ALA A 225 -2.25 -0.99 -11.43
C ALA A 225 -3.45 -0.65 -12.32
N SER A 226 -4.54 -1.41 -12.26
CA SER A 226 -5.74 -1.18 -13.06
C SER A 226 -6.61 -0.05 -12.51
N GLU A 227 -7.35 0.61 -13.41
CA GLU A 227 -8.36 1.57 -13.00
C GLU A 227 -9.51 0.89 -12.24
N VAL A 228 -9.86 -0.38 -12.57
CA VAL A 228 -10.90 -1.13 -11.85
C VAL A 228 -10.51 -1.34 -10.38
N MET A 229 -9.24 -1.65 -10.07
CA MET A 229 -8.76 -1.70 -8.68
C MET A 229 -8.88 -0.33 -7.99
N ALA A 230 -8.53 0.74 -8.67
CA ALA A 230 -8.66 2.09 -8.14
C ALA A 230 -10.14 2.47 -7.88
N ILE A 231 -11.03 2.10 -8.81
CA ILE A 231 -12.50 2.29 -8.68
C ILE A 231 -13.03 1.53 -7.47
N LEU A 232 -12.70 0.24 -7.32
CA LEU A 232 -13.11 -0.56 -6.16
C LEU A 232 -12.69 0.12 -4.84
N CYS A 233 -11.47 0.67 -4.80
CA CYS A 233 -10.96 1.33 -3.60
C CYS A 233 -11.58 2.70 -3.32
N MET A 234 -12.16 3.36 -4.33
CA MET A 234 -12.84 4.64 -4.20
C MET A 234 -14.36 4.54 -4.10
N ALA A 235 -14.93 3.36 -4.33
CA ALA A 235 -16.36 3.14 -4.25
C ALA A 235 -16.90 3.33 -2.81
N THR A 236 -18.10 3.91 -2.70
CA THR A 236 -18.78 4.14 -1.42
C THR A 236 -19.96 3.18 -1.20
N ASP A 237 -20.49 2.60 -2.27
CA ASP A 237 -21.61 1.68 -2.32
C ASP A 237 -21.69 1.05 -3.73
N PHE A 238 -22.68 0.18 -3.95
CA PHE A 238 -22.89 -0.50 -5.24
C PHE A 238 -23.28 0.46 -6.38
N ASP A 239 -24.10 1.46 -6.12
CA ASP A 239 -24.53 2.40 -7.16
C ASP A 239 -23.38 3.32 -7.57
N ASN A 240 -22.58 3.77 -6.61
CA ASN A 240 -21.35 4.51 -6.87
C ASN A 240 -20.33 3.65 -7.63
N LEU A 241 -20.17 2.36 -7.27
CA LEU A 241 -19.31 1.42 -8.00
C LEU A 241 -19.74 1.31 -9.47
N LYS A 242 -21.02 1.05 -9.74
CA LYS A 242 -21.58 0.95 -11.11
C LYS A 242 -21.37 2.24 -11.89
N LYS A 243 -21.69 3.38 -11.28
CA LYS A 243 -21.48 4.69 -11.93
C LYS A 243 -20.02 4.88 -12.33
N ARG A 244 -19.07 4.62 -11.43
CA ARG A 244 -17.63 4.73 -11.68
C ARG A 244 -17.16 3.79 -12.79
N LEU A 245 -17.63 2.54 -12.80
CA LEU A 245 -17.33 1.59 -13.86
C LEU A 245 -17.85 2.06 -15.22
N GLY A 246 -19.03 2.67 -15.27
CA GLY A 246 -19.59 3.26 -16.48
C GLY A 246 -18.81 4.49 -16.96
N ASP A 247 -18.22 5.24 -16.05
CA ASP A 247 -17.46 6.46 -16.35
C ASP A 247 -16.02 6.19 -16.83
N ILE A 248 -15.55 4.94 -16.89
CA ILE A 248 -14.23 4.58 -17.45
C ILE A 248 -14.13 5.11 -18.89
N PHE A 249 -13.10 5.93 -19.14
CA PHE A 249 -12.81 6.48 -20.46
C PHE A 249 -11.97 5.50 -21.29
N ILE A 250 -12.48 5.10 -22.45
CA ILE A 250 -11.88 4.08 -23.31
C ILE A 250 -10.99 4.70 -24.37
N GLY A 251 -11.47 5.71 -25.08
CA GLY A 251 -10.82 6.33 -26.23
C GLY A 251 -11.78 7.21 -27.02
N PHE A 252 -11.58 7.30 -28.33
CA PHE A 252 -12.41 8.16 -29.21
C PHE A 252 -12.95 7.37 -30.40
N THR A 253 -14.06 7.86 -30.96
CA THR A 253 -14.56 7.46 -32.27
C THR A 253 -13.70 8.05 -33.40
N TYR A 254 -13.88 7.58 -34.65
CA TYR A 254 -13.27 8.22 -35.82
C TYR A 254 -13.73 9.69 -36.01
N GLN A 255 -14.85 10.10 -35.41
CA GLN A 255 -15.34 11.47 -35.38
C GLN A 255 -14.78 12.29 -34.20
N ASN A 256 -13.84 11.69 -33.42
CA ASN A 256 -13.20 12.30 -32.25
C ASN A 256 -14.17 12.57 -31.08
N GLU A 257 -15.27 11.80 -30.96
CA GLU A 257 -16.18 11.82 -29.84
C GLU A 257 -15.64 10.86 -28.74
N PRO A 258 -15.69 11.22 -27.45
CA PRO A 258 -15.22 10.34 -26.38
C PRO A 258 -16.14 9.13 -26.20
N VAL A 259 -15.53 7.98 -25.90
CA VAL A 259 -16.23 6.71 -25.64
C VAL A 259 -15.93 6.25 -24.21
N PHE A 260 -16.99 5.87 -23.50
CA PHE A 260 -16.95 5.39 -22.13
C PHE A 260 -17.47 3.96 -22.01
N ALA A 261 -17.19 3.29 -20.89
CA ALA A 261 -17.64 1.91 -20.66
C ALA A 261 -19.18 1.79 -20.64
N ARG A 262 -19.91 2.85 -20.21
CA ARG A 262 -21.38 2.89 -20.27
C ARG A 262 -21.94 2.85 -21.69
N ASP A 263 -21.19 3.36 -22.67
CA ASP A 263 -21.62 3.34 -24.08
C ASP A 263 -21.61 1.90 -24.63
N LEU A 264 -20.79 1.04 -24.03
CA LEU A 264 -20.78 -0.42 -24.26
C LEU A 264 -21.72 -1.19 -23.34
N LYS A 265 -22.43 -0.50 -22.41
CA LYS A 265 -23.30 -1.11 -21.38
C LYS A 265 -22.54 -2.10 -20.48
N ALA A 266 -21.26 -1.84 -20.20
CA ALA A 266 -20.35 -2.76 -19.52
C ALA A 266 -20.52 -2.73 -17.99
N GLU A 267 -20.96 -1.61 -17.42
CA GLU A 267 -20.92 -1.31 -16.00
C GLU A 267 -21.67 -2.32 -15.11
N ASN A 268 -22.82 -2.80 -15.58
CA ASN A 268 -23.62 -3.78 -14.82
C ASN A 268 -22.92 -5.15 -14.80
N ALA A 269 -22.42 -5.62 -15.93
CA ALA A 269 -21.72 -6.91 -16.02
C ALA A 269 -20.41 -6.89 -15.23
N MET A 270 -19.67 -5.79 -15.28
CA MET A 270 -18.47 -5.59 -14.46
C MET A 270 -18.82 -5.57 -12.95
N ALA A 271 -19.87 -4.87 -12.55
CA ALA A 271 -20.33 -4.82 -11.15
C ALA A 271 -20.79 -6.19 -10.63
N ILE A 272 -21.42 -7.01 -11.49
CA ILE A 272 -21.79 -8.39 -11.14
C ILE A 272 -20.55 -9.22 -10.80
N LEU A 273 -19.46 -9.11 -11.59
CA LEU A 273 -18.19 -9.80 -11.31
C LEU A 273 -17.56 -9.31 -9.98
N LEU A 274 -17.79 -8.06 -9.59
CA LEU A 274 -17.26 -7.45 -8.37
C LEU A 274 -18.20 -7.59 -7.16
N LYS A 275 -19.33 -8.29 -7.28
CA LYS A 275 -20.39 -8.35 -6.25
C LYS A 275 -19.87 -8.74 -4.86
N ASP A 276 -19.00 -9.73 -4.79
CA ASP A 276 -18.42 -10.17 -3.52
C ASP A 276 -17.12 -9.45 -3.19
N ALA A 277 -16.35 -9.06 -4.22
CA ALA A 277 -15.11 -8.32 -4.07
C ALA A 277 -15.30 -6.89 -3.51
N VAL A 278 -16.51 -6.33 -3.51
CA VAL A 278 -16.79 -5.01 -2.93
C VAL A 278 -16.93 -5.05 -1.40
N LYS A 279 -17.13 -6.24 -0.83
CA LYS A 279 -17.26 -6.44 0.63
C LYS A 279 -15.87 -6.62 1.26
N PRO A 280 -15.54 -5.89 2.34
CA PRO A 280 -14.27 -6.06 3.05
C PRO A 280 -14.09 -7.45 3.66
N ASN A 281 -12.84 -7.90 3.74
CA ASN A 281 -12.47 -9.20 4.31
C ASN A 281 -12.08 -9.06 5.77
N LEU A 282 -12.70 -9.83 6.65
CA LEU A 282 -12.34 -9.96 8.06
C LEU A 282 -11.40 -11.15 8.25
N VAL A 283 -10.31 -10.91 8.97
CA VAL A 283 -9.32 -11.88 9.45
C VAL A 283 -8.87 -11.51 10.87
N GLN A 284 -7.77 -12.05 11.36
CA GLN A 284 -7.23 -11.78 12.68
C GLN A 284 -5.72 -11.51 12.65
N THR A 285 -5.20 -10.85 13.70
CA THR A 285 -3.77 -10.79 13.96
C THR A 285 -3.30 -12.02 14.72
N LEU A 286 -1.98 -12.21 14.88
CA LEU A 286 -1.41 -13.27 15.73
C LEU A 286 -1.92 -13.18 17.19
N GLU A 287 -2.23 -11.98 17.67
CA GLU A 287 -2.80 -11.78 19.01
C GLU A 287 -4.35 -11.80 19.02
N GLU A 288 -4.96 -12.34 17.95
CA GLU A 288 -6.42 -12.55 17.85
C GLU A 288 -7.23 -11.24 17.86
N ASN A 289 -6.61 -10.12 17.46
CA ASN A 289 -7.33 -8.88 17.25
C ASN A 289 -7.94 -8.86 15.85
N PRO A 290 -9.09 -8.18 15.66
CA PRO A 290 -9.70 -8.06 14.35
C PRO A 290 -8.81 -7.32 13.36
N ALA A 291 -8.77 -7.82 12.11
CA ALA A 291 -8.10 -7.18 11.01
C ALA A 291 -8.99 -7.21 9.76
N ILE A 292 -9.05 -6.10 9.05
CA ILE A 292 -9.82 -5.97 7.80
C ILE A 292 -8.82 -5.79 6.65
N ILE A 293 -8.93 -6.63 5.62
CA ILE A 293 -8.06 -6.56 4.44
C ILE A 293 -8.92 -6.36 3.21
N HIS A 294 -8.65 -5.32 2.42
CA HIS A 294 -9.48 -5.06 1.25
C HIS A 294 -8.84 -4.11 0.24
N GLY A 295 -8.81 -4.53 -1.03
CA GLY A 295 -8.24 -3.79 -2.14
C GLY A 295 -6.73 -3.64 -2.04
N GLY A 296 -6.05 -3.49 -3.17
CA GLY A 296 -4.58 -3.47 -3.21
C GLY A 296 -3.99 -2.56 -4.30
N PRO A 297 -4.42 -1.29 -4.46
CA PRO A 297 -3.92 -0.42 -5.51
C PRO A 297 -2.46 -0.02 -5.23
N PHE A 298 -1.64 0.05 -6.29
CA PHE A 298 -0.26 0.51 -6.17
C PHE A 298 -0.18 2.02 -5.90
N ALA A 299 0.72 2.43 -5.01
CA ALA A 299 0.86 3.83 -4.59
C ALA A 299 1.63 4.71 -5.57
N ASN A 300 2.29 4.16 -6.57
CA ASN A 300 3.01 4.93 -7.59
C ASN A 300 2.13 5.36 -8.77
N ILE A 301 0.96 4.75 -8.95
CA ILE A 301 0.04 5.02 -10.09
C ILE A 301 -1.43 5.08 -9.69
N ALA A 302 -1.75 4.82 -8.42
CA ALA A 302 -3.08 4.93 -7.83
C ALA A 302 -2.94 5.49 -6.41
N GLN A 303 -4.03 5.56 -5.66
CA GLN A 303 -4.03 6.15 -4.31
C GLN A 303 -3.24 5.34 -3.27
N GLY A 304 -2.89 4.07 -3.55
CA GLY A 304 -1.97 3.28 -2.73
C GLY A 304 -2.42 2.95 -1.31
N THR A 305 -3.74 2.89 -1.09
CA THR A 305 -4.36 2.61 0.22
C THR A 305 -5.50 1.62 0.05
N ASN A 306 -5.94 0.95 1.12
CA ASN A 306 -7.12 0.11 1.09
C ASN A 306 -8.39 0.88 0.70
N THR A 307 -9.53 0.18 0.61
CA THR A 307 -10.79 0.77 0.14
C THR A 307 -11.39 1.75 1.16
N ILE A 308 -12.20 2.69 0.67
CA ILE A 308 -13.03 3.56 1.51
C ILE A 308 -13.97 2.71 2.36
N LEU A 309 -14.59 1.69 1.77
CA LEU A 309 -15.52 0.79 2.44
C LEU A 309 -14.87 0.06 3.62
N ALA A 310 -13.65 -0.46 3.46
CA ALA A 310 -12.94 -1.13 4.55
C ALA A 310 -12.58 -0.15 5.69
N THR A 311 -12.15 1.07 5.36
CA THR A 311 -11.84 2.08 6.38
C THR A 311 -13.10 2.50 7.13
N LYS A 312 -14.22 2.73 6.44
CA LYS A 312 -15.51 3.04 7.07
C LYS A 312 -16.03 1.88 7.91
N MET A 313 -15.88 0.64 7.42
CA MET A 313 -16.24 -0.57 8.17
C MET A 313 -15.45 -0.66 9.48
N GLY A 314 -14.15 -0.50 9.42
CA GLY A 314 -13.31 -0.48 10.63
C GLY A 314 -13.74 0.61 11.61
N LEU A 315 -13.98 1.84 11.14
CA LEU A 315 -14.44 2.97 11.96
C LEU A 315 -15.86 2.76 12.52
N THR A 316 -16.69 2.00 11.83
CA THR A 316 -18.02 1.62 12.37
C THR A 316 -17.91 0.64 13.53
N LEU A 317 -16.98 -0.32 13.42
CA LEU A 317 -16.90 -1.48 14.32
C LEU A 317 -15.87 -1.30 15.46
N SER A 318 -15.03 -0.27 15.42
CA SER A 318 -13.97 -0.07 16.42
C SER A 318 -13.73 1.40 16.71
N ASN A 319 -13.35 1.69 17.97
CA ASN A 319 -13.07 3.07 18.41
C ASN A 319 -11.79 3.65 17.82
N TYR A 320 -10.82 2.78 17.50
CA TYR A 320 -9.57 3.12 16.82
C TYR A 320 -9.41 2.27 15.57
N VAL A 321 -9.07 2.91 14.47
CA VAL A 321 -8.70 2.23 13.22
C VAL A 321 -7.29 2.64 12.86
N VAL A 322 -6.40 1.66 12.72
CA VAL A 322 -5.05 1.84 12.20
C VAL A 322 -5.04 1.39 10.75
N THR A 323 -4.60 2.26 9.86
CA THR A 323 -4.48 1.95 8.43
C THR A 323 -3.12 2.40 7.90
N GLU A 324 -2.73 1.91 6.72
CA GLU A 324 -1.45 2.27 6.13
C GLU A 324 -1.60 2.91 4.74
N ALA A 325 -0.59 3.69 4.36
CA ALA A 325 -0.39 4.17 3.00
C ALA A 325 0.93 3.67 2.41
N GLY A 326 0.92 3.31 1.13
CA GLY A 326 2.09 2.75 0.44
C GLY A 326 3.24 3.74 0.25
N PHE A 327 4.46 3.26 0.22
CA PHE A 327 5.70 4.05 0.09
C PHE A 327 5.91 5.09 1.20
N GLY A 328 6.54 6.22 0.87
CA GLY A 328 6.78 7.32 1.79
C GLY A 328 5.57 8.25 1.95
N ALA A 329 5.63 9.13 2.94
CA ALA A 329 4.55 10.08 3.21
C ALA A 329 4.33 11.08 2.07
N ASP A 330 5.36 11.35 1.28
CA ASP A 330 5.29 12.19 0.06
C ASP A 330 4.46 11.59 -1.07
N LEU A 331 4.21 10.28 -1.08
CA LEU A 331 3.41 9.59 -2.08
C LEU A 331 2.12 9.01 -1.48
N GLY A 332 2.26 8.04 -0.57
CA GLY A 332 1.10 7.32 -0.05
C GLY A 332 0.25 8.15 0.88
N ALA A 333 0.84 8.82 1.89
CA ALA A 333 0.07 9.65 2.81
C ALA A 333 -0.49 10.90 2.11
N GLU A 334 0.26 11.52 1.19
CA GLU A 334 -0.24 12.62 0.36
C GLU A 334 -1.55 12.22 -0.34
N LYS A 335 -1.57 11.08 -1.04
CA LYS A 335 -2.76 10.59 -1.75
C LYS A 335 -3.88 10.15 -0.81
N PHE A 336 -3.54 9.53 0.31
CA PHE A 336 -4.52 9.20 1.35
C PHE A 336 -5.25 10.46 1.82
N LEU A 337 -4.51 11.52 2.07
CA LEU A 337 -5.04 12.79 2.58
C LEU A 337 -5.74 13.58 1.48
N ASN A 338 -5.09 13.88 0.35
CA ASN A 338 -5.68 14.70 -0.71
C ASN A 338 -6.75 14.01 -1.56
N ILE A 339 -6.75 12.67 -1.65
CA ILE A 339 -7.70 11.92 -2.48
C ILE A 339 -8.72 11.19 -1.61
N LYS A 340 -8.30 10.15 -0.88
CA LYS A 340 -9.21 9.25 -0.17
C LYS A 340 -9.94 9.96 0.96
N SER A 341 -9.22 10.62 1.86
CA SER A 341 -9.82 11.29 3.02
C SER A 341 -10.68 12.48 2.59
N ALA A 342 -10.22 13.26 1.61
CA ALA A 342 -10.98 14.38 1.08
C ALA A 342 -12.30 13.94 0.44
N PHE A 343 -12.26 12.90 -0.40
CA PHE A 343 -13.46 12.36 -1.07
C PHE A 343 -14.44 11.72 -0.08
N ALA A 344 -13.93 10.84 0.78
CA ALA A 344 -14.77 10.07 1.72
C ALA A 344 -15.13 10.83 3.00
N LYS A 345 -14.68 12.08 3.15
CA LYS A 345 -14.85 12.93 4.35
C LYS A 345 -14.35 12.24 5.63
N LEU A 346 -13.24 11.49 5.50
CA LEU A 346 -12.56 10.88 6.63
C LEU A 346 -11.75 11.94 7.38
N ASN A 347 -11.65 11.81 8.70
CA ASN A 347 -10.91 12.73 9.55
C ASN A 347 -9.77 12.01 10.29
N PRO A 348 -8.59 11.84 9.65
CA PRO A 348 -7.43 11.27 10.33
C PRO A 348 -7.02 12.12 11.53
N LYS A 349 -6.89 11.48 12.71
CA LYS A 349 -6.57 12.16 13.97
C LYS A 349 -5.07 12.23 14.26
N CYS A 350 -4.32 11.25 13.79
CA CYS A 350 -2.89 11.11 13.99
C CYS A 350 -2.25 10.43 12.78
N VAL A 351 -1.01 10.80 12.48
CA VAL A 351 -0.16 10.09 11.50
C VAL A 351 1.04 9.50 12.22
N VAL A 352 1.22 8.19 12.13
CA VAL A 352 2.44 7.51 12.59
C VAL A 352 3.43 7.46 11.44
N LEU A 353 4.55 8.14 11.59
CA LEU A 353 5.62 8.21 10.62
C LEU A 353 6.72 7.21 10.99
N VAL A 354 6.77 6.10 10.28
CA VAL A 354 7.79 5.07 10.51
C VAL A 354 9.13 5.53 9.98
N ALA A 355 10.14 5.47 10.83
CA ALA A 355 11.53 5.69 10.50
C ALA A 355 12.36 4.46 10.88
N THR A 356 13.41 4.14 10.09
CA THR A 356 14.42 3.15 10.44
C THR A 356 15.79 3.82 10.44
N ILE A 357 16.66 3.42 11.36
CA ILE A 357 18.05 3.91 11.39
C ILE A 357 18.75 3.60 10.06
N ARG A 358 18.47 2.45 9.48
CA ARG A 358 18.97 2.05 8.16
C ARG A 358 18.57 3.04 7.05
N ALA A 359 17.32 3.50 7.03
CA ALA A 359 16.87 4.48 6.05
C ALA A 359 17.53 5.84 6.26
N LEU A 360 17.74 6.27 7.50
CA LEU A 360 18.47 7.49 7.80
C LEU A 360 19.93 7.40 7.36
N ARG A 361 20.62 6.28 7.62
CA ARG A 361 21.98 6.03 7.08
C ARG A 361 22.00 6.13 5.56
N HIS A 362 21.03 5.50 4.86
CA HIS A 362 20.91 5.57 3.41
C HIS A 362 20.76 7.02 2.93
N HIS A 363 19.84 7.78 3.51
CA HIS A 363 19.60 9.17 3.14
C HIS A 363 20.75 10.12 3.52
N GLY A 364 21.62 9.70 4.43
CA GLY A 364 22.91 10.32 4.73
C GLY A 364 24.07 9.86 3.84
N GLY A 365 23.79 9.08 2.77
CA GLY A 365 24.77 8.72 1.75
C GLY A 365 25.46 7.36 1.93
N VAL A 366 25.10 6.57 2.97
CA VAL A 366 25.66 5.23 3.17
C VAL A 366 25.19 4.28 2.07
N GLN A 367 26.09 3.45 1.54
CA GLN A 367 25.78 2.44 0.53
C GLN A 367 25.17 1.19 1.17
N LYS A 368 24.43 0.41 0.37
CA LYS A 368 23.63 -0.74 0.83
C LYS A 368 24.43 -1.76 1.66
N GLU A 369 25.68 -2.01 1.28
CA GLU A 369 26.57 -2.97 1.92
C GLU A 369 26.93 -2.60 3.37
N ALA A 370 26.86 -1.29 3.70
CA ALA A 370 27.20 -0.74 5.00
C ALA A 370 25.96 -0.33 5.86
N TYR A 371 24.74 -0.64 5.42
CA TYR A 371 23.53 -0.23 6.15
C TYR A 371 23.45 -0.76 7.59
N ASN A 372 24.11 -1.89 7.88
CA ASN A 372 24.13 -2.49 9.21
C ASN A 372 25.32 -2.01 10.07
N THR A 373 26.14 -1.08 9.58
CA THR A 373 27.27 -0.53 10.32
C THR A 373 26.85 0.81 10.94
N PRO A 374 26.94 1.01 12.26
CA PRO A 374 26.63 2.27 12.91
C PRO A 374 27.40 3.45 12.30
N ASN A 375 26.69 4.56 12.05
CA ASN A 375 27.25 5.78 11.49
C ASN A 375 26.37 7.00 11.87
N LEU A 376 26.68 7.60 13.02
CA LEU A 376 25.91 8.70 13.57
C LEU A 376 25.90 9.94 12.65
N ASP A 377 27.01 10.25 11.99
CA ASP A 377 27.10 11.39 11.07
C ASP A 377 26.13 11.21 9.90
N ALA A 378 26.09 10.01 9.31
CA ALA A 378 25.13 9.69 8.26
C ALA A 378 23.67 9.74 8.75
N VAL A 379 23.38 9.27 9.97
CA VAL A 379 22.04 9.40 10.57
C VAL A 379 21.68 10.86 10.74
N SER A 380 22.60 11.71 11.19
CA SER A 380 22.41 13.15 11.32
C SER A 380 22.10 13.83 10.00
N ASP A 381 22.83 13.51 8.94
CA ASP A 381 22.57 14.06 7.60
C ASP A 381 21.26 13.54 7.01
N GLY A 382 20.97 12.25 7.19
CA GLY A 382 19.75 11.63 6.71
C GLY A 382 18.49 12.07 7.48
N PHE A 383 18.64 12.60 8.70
CA PHE A 383 17.52 13.11 9.48
C PHE A 383 16.74 14.22 8.76
N LYS A 384 17.38 15.00 7.90
CA LYS A 384 16.75 16.01 7.03
C LYS A 384 15.60 15.44 6.18
N ASN A 385 15.68 14.15 5.79
CA ASN A 385 14.60 13.47 5.09
C ASN A 385 13.38 13.24 6.00
N LEU A 386 13.61 12.76 7.22
CA LEU A 386 12.55 12.58 8.22
C LEU A 386 11.91 13.91 8.61
N GLU A 387 12.72 14.94 8.83
CA GLU A 387 12.25 16.31 9.14
C GLU A 387 11.31 16.84 8.05
N LYS A 388 11.66 16.69 6.77
CA LYS A 388 10.79 17.09 5.65
C LYS A 388 9.45 16.32 5.66
N HIS A 389 9.44 15.05 5.99
CA HIS A 389 8.20 14.28 6.13
C HIS A 389 7.33 14.75 7.31
N ILE A 390 7.95 15.11 8.44
CA ILE A 390 7.25 15.72 9.58
C ILE A 390 6.58 17.04 9.17
N GLU A 391 7.33 17.92 8.50
CA GLU A 391 6.80 19.20 7.97
C GLU A 391 5.62 18.96 7.02
N ASN A 392 5.74 17.97 6.10
CA ASN A 392 4.70 17.64 5.14
C ASN A 392 3.39 17.21 5.82
N ILE A 393 3.46 16.39 6.87
CA ILE A 393 2.26 15.93 7.60
C ILE A 393 1.60 17.12 8.33
N ARG A 394 2.39 17.99 8.93
CA ARG A 394 1.88 19.18 9.63
C ARG A 394 1.14 20.16 8.71
N LYS A 395 1.47 20.19 7.40
CA LYS A 395 0.73 20.99 6.39
C LYS A 395 -0.73 20.56 6.23
N PHE A 396 -1.07 19.32 6.58
CA PHE A 396 -2.45 18.85 6.62
C PHE A 396 -3.16 19.13 7.96
N ASN A 397 -2.54 19.90 8.86
CA ASN A 397 -2.99 20.16 10.23
C ASN A 397 -3.16 18.87 11.06
N ILE A 398 -2.28 17.90 10.86
CA ILE A 398 -2.21 16.66 11.64
C ILE A 398 -0.86 16.60 12.36
N GLU A 399 -0.89 16.24 13.64
CA GLU A 399 0.35 16.04 14.40
C GLU A 399 0.88 14.62 14.17
N PRO A 400 2.16 14.44 13.77
CA PRO A 400 2.76 13.13 13.63
C PRO A 400 3.30 12.58 14.96
N VAL A 401 3.35 11.23 15.05
CA VAL A 401 4.19 10.49 16.00
C VAL A 401 5.23 9.75 15.18
N VAL A 402 6.51 9.82 15.53
CA VAL A 402 7.57 9.06 14.86
C VAL A 402 7.72 7.70 15.53
N ALA A 403 7.53 6.63 14.78
CA ALA A 403 7.81 5.26 15.21
C ALA A 403 9.18 4.83 14.69
N ILE A 404 10.15 4.68 15.55
CA ILE A 404 11.48 4.14 15.20
C ILE A 404 11.35 2.62 15.17
N ASN A 405 11.21 2.04 13.96
CA ASN A 405 11.17 0.60 13.77
C ASN A 405 12.61 0.05 13.86
N SER A 406 12.94 -0.50 15.03
CA SER A 406 14.30 -0.84 15.42
C SER A 406 14.70 -2.25 14.97
N PHE A 407 15.96 -2.39 14.60
CA PHE A 407 16.63 -3.64 14.24
C PHE A 407 17.83 -3.91 15.15
N ILE A 408 18.26 -5.17 15.25
CA ILE A 408 19.40 -5.61 16.09
C ILE A 408 20.70 -4.86 15.73
N SER A 409 20.84 -4.39 14.50
CA SER A 409 22.00 -3.64 14.01
C SER A 409 22.02 -2.16 14.40
N ASP A 410 20.96 -1.65 15.02
CA ASP A 410 20.86 -0.23 15.37
C ASP A 410 21.57 0.00 16.70
N SER A 411 22.37 1.07 16.79
CA SER A 411 23.03 1.45 18.04
C SER A 411 22.12 2.34 18.89
N ASP A 412 22.22 2.19 20.21
CA ASP A 412 21.48 3.06 21.15
C ASP A 412 21.78 4.54 20.94
N GLU A 413 23.01 4.88 20.55
CA GLU A 413 23.44 6.26 20.28
C GLU A 413 22.66 6.86 19.11
N GLU A 414 22.51 6.12 17.99
CA GLU A 414 21.76 6.59 16.82
C GLU A 414 20.27 6.70 17.11
N VAL A 415 19.71 5.71 17.83
CA VAL A 415 18.30 5.74 18.24
C VAL A 415 18.02 6.95 19.14
N ASN A 416 18.83 7.17 20.17
CA ASN A 416 18.69 8.31 21.09
C ASN A 416 18.85 9.65 20.36
N PHE A 417 19.79 9.76 19.42
CA PHE A 417 19.95 10.95 18.57
C PHE A 417 18.65 11.28 17.83
N VAL A 418 18.02 10.28 17.19
CA VAL A 418 16.76 10.51 16.46
C VAL A 418 15.63 10.93 17.41
N ILE A 419 15.53 10.31 18.58
CA ILE A 419 14.52 10.68 19.60
C ILE A 419 14.73 12.13 20.05
N GLU A 420 15.96 12.52 20.39
CA GLU A 420 16.29 13.89 20.84
C GLU A 420 15.99 14.93 19.76
N LYS A 421 16.35 14.63 18.50
CA LYS A 421 16.05 15.51 17.35
C LYS A 421 14.54 15.67 17.12
N CYS A 422 13.77 14.58 17.16
CA CYS A 422 12.31 14.66 17.04
C CYS A 422 11.71 15.48 18.18
N ASN A 423 12.15 15.25 19.43
CA ASN A 423 11.69 16.02 20.59
C ASN A 423 12.02 17.51 20.46
N SER A 424 13.17 17.87 19.89
CA SER A 424 13.52 19.28 19.62
C SER A 424 12.59 19.95 18.60
N LEU A 425 11.97 19.16 17.71
CA LEU A 425 10.94 19.62 16.78
C LEU A 425 9.52 19.58 17.40
N GLY A 426 9.39 19.21 18.67
CA GLY A 426 8.12 19.05 19.36
C GLY A 426 7.31 17.85 18.87
N VAL A 427 7.96 16.81 18.37
CA VAL A 427 7.34 15.57 17.87
C VAL A 427 7.72 14.40 18.76
N HIS A 428 6.73 13.64 19.23
CA HIS A 428 7.01 12.41 19.97
C HIS A 428 7.64 11.36 19.06
N ALA A 429 8.82 10.87 19.47
CA ALA A 429 9.48 9.72 18.81
C ALA A 429 9.58 8.56 19.80
N VAL A 430 9.13 7.40 19.39
CA VAL A 430 9.03 6.20 20.23
C VAL A 430 9.61 5.01 19.52
N LEU A 431 10.32 4.14 20.27
CA LEU A 431 10.80 2.87 19.76
C LEU A 431 9.62 1.93 19.49
N SER A 432 9.66 1.24 18.37
CA SER A 432 8.68 0.22 17.97
C SER A 432 9.38 -1.12 17.78
N GLU A 433 9.11 -2.07 18.67
CA GLU A 433 9.67 -3.42 18.68
C GLU A 433 8.62 -4.49 18.32
N GLY A 434 7.60 -4.11 17.53
CA GLY A 434 6.48 -5.00 17.18
C GLY A 434 6.92 -6.27 16.48
N TRP A 435 7.95 -6.21 15.63
CA TRP A 435 8.49 -7.40 14.97
C TRP A 435 8.94 -8.47 15.96
N ALA A 436 9.65 -8.08 17.00
CA ALA A 436 10.23 -9.01 17.99
C ALA A 436 9.25 -9.39 19.13
N LYS A 437 8.34 -8.48 19.51
CA LYS A 437 7.57 -8.58 20.76
C LYS A 437 6.05 -8.41 20.56
N GLY A 438 5.56 -8.33 19.30
CA GLY A 438 4.14 -8.09 19.01
C GLY A 438 3.62 -6.82 19.68
N GLY A 439 2.40 -6.86 20.17
CA GLY A 439 1.75 -5.72 20.83
C GLY A 439 2.44 -5.24 22.11
N GLU A 440 3.19 -6.09 22.78
CA GLU A 440 3.98 -5.69 23.97
C GLU A 440 5.05 -4.67 23.60
N GLY A 441 5.74 -4.90 22.45
CA GLY A 441 6.79 -4.00 21.93
C GLY A 441 6.29 -2.67 21.36
N THR A 442 4.97 -2.46 21.31
CA THR A 442 4.35 -1.26 20.73
C THR A 442 3.46 -0.49 21.71
N LYS A 443 3.41 -0.88 22.97
CA LYS A 443 2.58 -0.22 24.00
C LYS A 443 2.91 1.26 24.16
N GLU A 444 4.19 1.64 24.17
CA GLU A 444 4.60 3.03 24.30
C GLU A 444 4.20 3.84 23.06
N LEU A 445 4.31 3.27 21.85
CA LEU A 445 3.79 3.87 20.63
C LEU A 445 2.27 4.05 20.71
N ALA A 446 1.55 3.05 21.21
CA ALA A 446 0.10 3.13 21.40
C ALA A 446 -0.29 4.25 22.36
N LYS A 447 0.42 4.42 23.50
CA LYS A 447 0.20 5.51 24.44
C LYS A 447 0.44 6.88 23.79
N ALA A 448 1.53 7.04 23.03
CA ALA A 448 1.83 8.28 22.32
C ALA A 448 0.75 8.65 21.29
N VAL A 449 0.23 7.65 20.55
CA VAL A 449 -0.88 7.84 19.62
C VAL A 449 -2.17 8.25 20.34
N VAL A 450 -2.50 7.58 21.45
CA VAL A 450 -3.70 7.92 22.26
C VAL A 450 -3.60 9.33 22.82
N ASP A 451 -2.43 9.73 23.31
CA ASP A 451 -2.20 11.10 23.81
C ASP A 451 -2.50 12.16 22.74
N ILE A 452 -2.00 11.96 21.51
CA ILE A 452 -2.29 12.88 20.39
C ILE A 452 -3.79 12.87 20.07
N VAL A 453 -4.40 11.69 19.94
CA VAL A 453 -5.79 11.54 19.51
C VAL A 453 -6.78 12.13 20.51
N GLU A 454 -6.53 11.98 21.81
CA GLU A 454 -7.45 12.39 22.88
C GLU A 454 -7.18 13.83 23.38
N ASN A 455 -5.93 14.33 23.29
CA ASN A 455 -5.55 15.60 23.86
C ASN A 455 -5.27 16.72 22.86
N LYS A 456 -5.11 16.41 21.55
CA LYS A 456 -4.91 17.42 20.51
C LYS A 456 -6.10 17.49 19.56
N ALA A 457 -6.65 18.70 19.39
CA ALA A 457 -7.70 18.96 18.42
C ALA A 457 -7.11 18.93 16.99
N THR A 458 -7.39 17.88 16.24
CA THR A 458 -6.97 17.77 14.83
C THR A 458 -8.03 18.39 13.92
N GLN A 459 -7.61 19.32 13.08
CA GLN A 459 -8.43 19.98 12.06
C GLN A 459 -7.87 19.67 10.67
N TYR A 460 -7.89 18.38 10.32
CA TYR A 460 -7.41 17.92 9.02
C TYR A 460 -8.03 18.72 7.88
N LYS A 461 -7.22 19.10 6.89
CA LYS A 461 -7.66 19.62 5.58
C LYS A 461 -6.73 19.16 4.46
N PRO A 462 -7.26 18.92 3.24
CA PRO A 462 -6.44 18.67 2.06
C PRO A 462 -5.62 19.91 1.69
N LEU A 463 -4.53 19.73 0.93
CA LEU A 463 -3.65 20.81 0.50
C LEU A 463 -4.23 21.67 -0.62
N TYR A 464 -5.17 21.15 -1.39
CA TYR A 464 -5.80 21.85 -2.51
C TYR A 464 -7.30 21.53 -2.59
N ASP A 465 -8.06 22.44 -3.20
CA ASP A 465 -9.43 22.16 -3.63
C ASP A 465 -9.42 21.43 -4.98
N TRP A 466 -10.21 20.37 -5.11
CA TRP A 466 -10.34 19.62 -6.37
C TRP A 466 -10.81 20.50 -7.54
N LYS A 467 -11.53 21.60 -7.26
CA LYS A 467 -11.99 22.57 -8.26
C LYS A 467 -10.93 23.54 -8.75
N SER A 468 -9.77 23.61 -8.08
CA SER A 468 -8.64 24.42 -8.55
C SER A 468 -8.15 23.93 -9.92
N PRO A 469 -7.52 24.81 -10.72
CA PRO A 469 -6.90 24.43 -12.00
C PRO A 469 -5.96 23.23 -11.85
N VAL A 470 -5.94 22.33 -12.85
CA VAL A 470 -5.11 21.10 -12.80
C VAL A 470 -3.64 21.41 -12.55
N THR A 471 -3.09 22.44 -13.20
CA THR A 471 -1.69 22.86 -13.01
C THR A 471 -1.41 23.37 -11.60
N GLU A 472 -2.33 24.14 -11.01
CA GLU A 472 -2.21 24.62 -9.63
C GLU A 472 -2.18 23.48 -8.62
N LYS A 473 -3.05 22.47 -8.80
CA LYS A 473 -3.04 21.26 -7.95
C LYS A 473 -1.72 20.50 -8.04
N ILE A 474 -1.19 20.32 -9.26
CA ILE A 474 0.11 19.68 -9.52
C ILE A 474 1.24 20.47 -8.86
N GLU A 475 1.26 21.79 -9.04
CA GLU A 475 2.26 22.68 -8.47
C GLU A 475 2.21 22.70 -6.94
N THR A 476 1.01 22.69 -6.35
CA THR A 476 0.84 22.60 -4.90
C THR A 476 1.52 21.35 -4.34
N ILE A 477 1.28 20.17 -4.93
CA ILE A 477 1.93 18.95 -4.50
C ILE A 477 3.45 19.03 -4.68
N ALA A 478 3.91 19.47 -5.85
CA ALA A 478 5.33 19.53 -6.18
C ALA A 478 6.11 20.47 -5.26
N LYS A 479 5.58 21.66 -4.99
CA LYS A 479 6.23 22.68 -4.16
C LYS A 479 6.10 22.35 -2.66
N GLU A 480 4.86 22.09 -2.23
CA GLU A 480 4.60 21.91 -0.80
C GLU A 480 5.10 20.57 -0.25
N VAL A 481 4.87 19.47 -0.99
CA VAL A 481 5.19 18.12 -0.50
C VAL A 481 6.60 17.72 -0.93
N TYR A 482 6.97 17.92 -2.20
CA TYR A 482 8.28 17.49 -2.68
C TYR A 482 9.38 18.51 -2.41
N GLY A 483 9.04 19.80 -2.29
CA GLY A 483 10.03 20.86 -2.14
C GLY A 483 10.67 21.29 -3.47
N ALA A 484 10.00 21.03 -4.60
CA ALA A 484 10.46 21.47 -5.90
C ALA A 484 10.38 23.01 -6.03
N GLU A 485 11.35 23.60 -6.69
CA GLU A 485 11.35 25.03 -7.00
C GLU A 485 10.40 25.34 -8.16
N ASN A 486 10.42 24.49 -9.21
CA ASN A 486 9.64 24.68 -10.42
C ASN A 486 8.97 23.39 -10.90
N VAL A 487 7.93 23.55 -11.75
CA VAL A 487 7.26 22.47 -12.45
C VAL A 487 7.26 22.78 -13.95
N GLU A 488 7.76 21.86 -14.75
CA GLU A 488 7.75 21.95 -16.20
C GLU A 488 6.81 20.92 -16.83
N TYR A 489 6.23 21.28 -17.97
CA TYR A 489 5.29 20.42 -18.70
C TYR A 489 5.82 20.15 -20.11
N SER A 490 6.02 18.88 -20.45
CA SER A 490 6.36 18.47 -21.80
C SER A 490 5.27 18.87 -22.81
N LYS A 491 5.58 18.81 -24.10
CA LYS A 491 4.57 19.01 -25.16
C LYS A 491 3.40 18.02 -25.03
N GLN A 492 3.70 16.76 -24.65
CA GLN A 492 2.67 15.74 -24.45
C GLN A 492 1.76 16.09 -23.27
N ALA A 493 2.33 16.50 -22.13
CA ALA A 493 1.55 16.92 -20.96
C ALA A 493 0.63 18.12 -21.29
N GLN A 494 1.11 19.09 -22.07
CA GLN A 494 0.30 20.22 -22.53
C GLN A 494 -0.88 19.79 -23.42
N LEU A 495 -0.67 18.78 -24.30
CA LEU A 495 -1.75 18.20 -25.10
C LEU A 495 -2.76 17.45 -24.21
N ASN A 496 -2.27 16.72 -23.19
CA ASN A 496 -3.15 16.05 -22.23
C ASN A 496 -3.98 17.07 -21.43
N LEU A 497 -3.42 18.19 -20.97
CA LEU A 497 -4.17 19.25 -20.29
C LEU A 497 -5.30 19.82 -21.16
N ARG A 498 -5.04 20.05 -22.46
CA ARG A 498 -6.09 20.50 -23.40
C ARG A 498 -7.21 19.44 -23.53
N ARG A 499 -6.84 18.15 -23.60
CA ARG A 499 -7.79 17.04 -23.65
C ARG A 499 -8.64 16.96 -22.38
N ILE A 500 -8.00 17.04 -21.20
CA ILE A 500 -8.67 17.05 -19.89
C ILE A 500 -9.69 18.18 -19.81
N ASN A 501 -9.32 19.39 -20.22
CA ASN A 501 -10.22 20.53 -20.23
C ASN A 501 -11.41 20.31 -21.19
N ARG A 502 -11.16 19.79 -22.42
CA ARG A 502 -12.22 19.46 -23.37
C ARG A 502 -13.21 18.43 -22.86
N LEU A 503 -12.73 17.43 -22.10
CA LEU A 503 -13.55 16.37 -21.53
C LEU A 503 -14.25 16.78 -20.22
N GLY A 504 -13.95 17.96 -19.67
CA GLY A 504 -14.54 18.45 -18.43
C GLY A 504 -14.02 17.75 -17.15
N PHE A 505 -12.79 17.21 -17.16
CA PHE A 505 -12.21 16.48 -16.03
C PHE A 505 -11.31 17.36 -15.13
N ASN A 506 -11.50 18.67 -15.17
CA ASN A 506 -10.68 19.60 -14.39
C ASN A 506 -10.84 19.41 -12.85
N ASP A 507 -12.01 18.96 -12.40
CA ASP A 507 -12.32 18.78 -10.98
C ASP A 507 -11.86 17.42 -10.41
N PHE A 508 -11.08 16.65 -11.18
CA PHE A 508 -10.51 15.40 -10.68
C PHE A 508 -9.31 15.65 -9.77
N ALA A 509 -9.12 14.79 -8.78
CA ALA A 509 -7.95 14.82 -7.91
C ALA A 509 -6.66 14.52 -8.67
N ILE A 510 -5.53 14.89 -8.10
CA ILE A 510 -4.20 14.62 -8.67
C ILE A 510 -3.56 13.42 -7.97
N CYS A 511 -3.21 12.40 -8.75
CA CYS A 511 -2.49 11.22 -8.31
C CYS A 511 -1.08 11.24 -8.93
N MET A 512 -0.12 11.93 -8.29
CA MET A 512 1.24 12.07 -8.83
C MET A 512 1.94 10.71 -8.94
N ALA A 513 2.53 10.43 -10.10
CA ALA A 513 3.28 9.22 -10.38
C ALA A 513 4.77 9.54 -10.56
N LYS A 514 5.58 9.26 -9.53
CA LYS A 514 7.03 9.48 -9.52
C LYS A 514 7.76 8.32 -8.85
N THR A 515 9.09 8.37 -8.87
CA THR A 515 9.92 7.44 -8.10
C THR A 515 9.61 7.54 -6.61
N GLN A 516 9.60 6.41 -5.92
CA GLN A 516 9.43 6.35 -4.46
C GLN A 516 10.75 6.57 -3.69
N LYS A 517 11.88 6.69 -4.38
CA LYS A 517 13.21 6.72 -3.76
C LYS A 517 13.71 8.13 -3.43
N SER A 518 12.99 9.18 -3.85
CA SER A 518 13.37 10.57 -3.67
C SER A 518 12.13 11.45 -3.58
N PHE A 519 12.25 12.63 -2.97
CA PHE A 519 11.24 13.68 -3.10
C PHE A 519 11.15 14.20 -4.54
N SER A 520 12.25 14.19 -5.30
CA SER A 520 12.25 14.61 -6.70
C SER A 520 11.79 13.49 -7.65
N ASP A 521 11.74 13.77 -8.95
CA ASP A 521 11.55 12.79 -10.02
C ASP A 521 12.86 12.08 -10.44
N ASN A 522 14.00 12.48 -9.85
CA ASN A 522 15.30 11.86 -10.02
C ASN A 522 15.66 11.01 -8.78
N GLU A 523 15.74 9.69 -8.95
CA GLU A 523 16.04 8.75 -7.85
C GLU A 523 17.46 8.85 -7.29
N GLN A 524 18.38 9.58 -7.96
CA GLN A 524 19.74 9.82 -7.48
C GLN A 524 19.81 10.93 -6.41
N LEU A 525 18.79 11.77 -6.32
CA LEU A 525 18.72 12.85 -5.33
C LEU A 525 18.11 12.33 -4.03
N ILE A 526 18.93 11.71 -3.20
CA ILE A 526 18.52 11.17 -1.88
C ILE A 526 18.46 12.27 -0.81
N GLY A 527 17.97 11.93 0.38
CA GLY A 527 17.90 12.86 1.50
C GLY A 527 16.78 13.91 1.33
N ARG A 528 17.11 15.18 1.44
CA ARG A 528 16.22 16.33 1.24
C ARG A 528 16.79 17.20 0.11
N PRO A 529 16.50 16.88 -1.16
CA PRO A 529 16.95 17.70 -2.29
C PRO A 529 16.29 19.09 -2.29
N GLU A 530 17.03 20.09 -2.77
CA GLU A 530 16.61 21.49 -2.90
C GLU A 530 16.94 22.01 -4.31
N GLY A 531 16.27 23.09 -4.74
CA GLY A 531 16.58 23.78 -6.01
C GLY A 531 16.28 22.95 -7.26
N PHE A 532 15.44 21.92 -7.18
CA PHE A 532 15.15 21.04 -8.33
C PHE A 532 13.82 21.40 -9.00
N THR A 533 13.74 21.06 -10.28
CA THR A 533 12.54 21.17 -11.10
C THR A 533 11.98 19.76 -11.33
N VAL A 534 10.67 19.56 -11.17
CA VAL A 534 9.99 18.33 -11.60
C VAL A 534 9.41 18.49 -12.98
N THR A 535 9.51 17.44 -13.82
CA THR A 535 9.01 17.46 -15.19
C THR A 535 7.81 16.53 -15.36
N VAL A 536 6.64 17.11 -15.63
CA VAL A 536 5.45 16.36 -16.01
C VAL A 536 5.57 15.95 -17.47
N ARG A 537 5.78 14.65 -17.73
CA ARG A 537 5.96 14.09 -19.08
C ARG A 537 4.66 13.92 -19.83
N GLU A 538 3.66 13.40 -19.14
CA GLU A 538 2.31 13.19 -19.64
C GLU A 538 1.33 13.16 -18.46
N ILE A 539 0.02 13.27 -18.75
CA ILE A 539 -1.05 13.17 -17.76
C ILE A 539 -2.07 12.16 -18.28
N GLU A 540 -2.24 11.08 -17.55
CA GLU A 540 -3.23 10.07 -17.85
C GLU A 540 -4.55 10.36 -17.13
N ILE A 541 -5.64 9.80 -17.67
CA ILE A 541 -6.99 10.02 -17.17
C ILE A 541 -7.52 8.69 -16.62
N ALA A 542 -7.85 8.64 -15.35
CA ALA A 542 -8.59 7.57 -14.70
C ALA A 542 -9.99 8.10 -14.35
N ALA A 543 -10.86 8.15 -15.37
CA ALA A 543 -12.13 8.88 -15.27
C ALA A 543 -13.13 8.22 -14.32
N GLY A 544 -13.18 6.90 -14.28
CA GLY A 544 -13.99 6.16 -13.32
C GLY A 544 -13.49 6.30 -11.87
N ALA A 545 -12.17 6.33 -11.69
CA ALA A 545 -11.57 6.59 -10.37
C ALA A 545 -11.64 8.07 -9.95
N GLN A 546 -11.90 8.98 -10.90
CA GLN A 546 -11.97 10.44 -10.73
C GLN A 546 -10.65 11.07 -10.30
N PHE A 547 -9.54 10.64 -10.89
CA PHE A 547 -8.28 11.33 -10.75
C PHE A 547 -7.46 11.36 -12.04
N LEU A 548 -6.58 12.37 -12.11
CA LEU A 548 -5.58 12.54 -13.15
C LEU A 548 -4.24 12.04 -12.64
N ILE A 549 -3.45 11.42 -13.50
CA ILE A 549 -2.18 10.81 -13.14
C ILE A 549 -1.04 11.52 -13.89
N PRO A 550 -0.47 12.61 -13.34
CA PRO A 550 0.74 13.21 -13.88
C PRO A 550 1.93 12.25 -13.73
N ILE A 551 2.56 11.90 -14.84
CA ILE A 551 3.71 10.98 -14.90
C ILE A 551 5.01 11.81 -14.95
N LEU A 552 5.83 11.71 -13.90
CA LEU A 552 7.08 12.46 -13.76
C LEU A 552 8.31 11.66 -14.18
N GLY A 553 8.23 10.33 -14.21
CA GLY A 553 9.33 9.45 -14.55
C GLY A 553 8.90 8.27 -15.42
N LYS A 554 9.75 7.26 -15.51
CA LYS A 554 9.36 5.97 -16.10
C LYS A 554 8.53 5.19 -15.08
N MET A 555 7.22 5.10 -15.28
CA MET A 555 6.34 4.31 -14.44
C MET A 555 6.11 2.94 -15.03
N MET A 556 6.33 1.91 -14.21
CA MET A 556 6.21 0.52 -14.64
C MET A 556 4.91 -0.05 -14.10
N ARG A 557 3.94 -0.30 -15.00
CA ARG A 557 2.63 -0.87 -14.67
C ARG A 557 2.56 -2.38 -14.85
N MET A 558 3.58 -2.96 -15.46
CA MET A 558 3.80 -4.40 -15.56
C MET A 558 5.25 -4.67 -15.14
N PRO A 559 5.48 -5.00 -13.85
CA PRO A 559 6.79 -5.39 -13.37
C PRO A 559 7.29 -6.66 -14.06
N GLY A 560 8.60 -6.85 -14.15
CA GLY A 560 9.18 -8.15 -14.49
C GLY A 560 9.60 -8.89 -13.22
N LEU A 561 9.72 -10.19 -13.32
CA LEU A 561 10.43 -10.96 -12.29
C LEU A 561 11.89 -10.49 -12.21
N PRO A 562 12.50 -10.44 -11.01
CA PRO A 562 13.92 -10.15 -10.82
C PRO A 562 14.79 -11.30 -11.34
N GLU A 563 16.10 -11.14 -11.30
CA GLU A 563 17.06 -12.18 -11.66
C GLU A 563 16.92 -13.44 -10.80
N SER A 564 16.68 -13.24 -9.49
CA SER A 564 16.36 -14.31 -8.53
C SER A 564 15.02 -14.00 -7.87
N PRO A 565 13.91 -14.50 -8.39
CA PRO A 565 12.59 -14.24 -7.83
C PRO A 565 12.36 -15.04 -6.54
N ALA A 566 11.54 -14.50 -5.63
CA ALA A 566 11.19 -15.13 -4.37
C ALA A 566 10.59 -16.54 -4.57
N SER A 567 9.92 -16.77 -5.69
CA SER A 567 9.35 -18.07 -6.05
C SER A 567 10.36 -19.22 -6.13
N GLU A 568 11.66 -18.95 -6.37
CA GLU A 568 12.71 -19.98 -6.38
C GLU A 568 12.96 -20.58 -5.00
N GLY A 569 12.68 -19.82 -3.93
CA GLY A 569 12.82 -20.27 -2.54
C GLY A 569 11.55 -20.93 -1.96
N MET A 570 10.44 -20.92 -2.71
CA MET A 570 9.17 -21.48 -2.23
C MET A 570 9.07 -22.97 -2.48
N THR A 571 8.58 -23.72 -1.49
CA THR A 571 8.35 -25.16 -1.60
C THR A 571 7.01 -25.54 -0.99
N ILE A 572 6.46 -26.67 -1.41
CA ILE A 572 5.27 -27.28 -0.82
C ILE A 572 5.55 -28.76 -0.57
N ASP A 573 5.23 -29.24 0.62
CA ASP A 573 5.41 -30.63 0.97
C ASP A 573 4.23 -31.51 0.52
N LYS A 574 4.34 -32.82 0.76
CA LYS A 574 3.29 -33.80 0.41
C LYS A 574 1.97 -33.62 1.17
N ASN A 575 1.97 -32.87 2.25
CA ASN A 575 0.79 -32.56 3.06
C ASN A 575 0.20 -31.18 2.71
N GLY A 576 0.80 -30.46 1.77
CA GLY A 576 0.38 -29.13 1.36
C GLY A 576 0.95 -27.99 2.23
N VAL A 577 1.94 -28.27 3.08
CA VAL A 577 2.58 -27.24 3.92
C VAL A 577 3.56 -26.45 3.07
N ILE A 578 3.39 -25.12 3.08
CA ILE A 578 4.20 -24.18 2.30
C ILE A 578 5.39 -23.71 3.13
N SER A 579 6.55 -23.57 2.48
CA SER A 579 7.76 -22.96 3.05
C SER A 579 8.32 -21.91 2.08
N GLY A 580 9.05 -20.90 2.62
CA GLY A 580 9.67 -19.86 1.81
C GLY A 580 8.71 -18.76 1.32
N LEU A 581 7.44 -18.79 1.71
CA LEU A 581 6.51 -17.69 1.51
C LEU A 581 6.76 -16.63 2.60
N SER A 582 6.85 -15.36 2.24
CA SER A 582 7.16 -14.25 3.16
C SER A 582 6.23 -13.05 2.97
#